data_bdabf6b6081d727a9e86f5043df0b648
#
_entry.id   bdabf6b6081d727a9e86f5043df0b648
#
_cell.length_a   1.000
_cell.length_b   1.000
_cell.length_c   1.000
_cell.angle_alpha   90.00
_cell.angle_beta   90.00
_cell.angle_gamma   90.00
#
_symmetry.space_group_name_H-M   'P 1'
#
loop_
_entity.id
_entity.type
_entity.pdbx_description
1 polymer ?
#
loop_
_entity_poly.entity_id
_entity_poly.type
_entity_poly.pdbx_seq_one_letter_code
_entity_poly.pdbx_strand_id
1 'polypeptide(L)'
;MKQNNKGFSLLELIVSIAIMAVLSGMLAPQFFQYSERARETRDMQTLHVVYTAVQAALSDDAAYEDLCGVADAEAASADEEWVYCDTLENVLEDGDFGKEVEELLGISGDTPLLSRKAGNGVVCVRISEDGDGRINVSVYSGKESSPEKKTGSLDSVGAKWE
;
A
#
# COMPACT_ATOMS: atom_id res chain seq x y z
N MET A 1 16.82 46.55 43.48
CA MET A 1 16.58 46.05 42.08
C MET A 1 15.12 46.27 41.78
N LYS A 2 14.79 47.15 40.81
CA LYS A 2 13.41 47.42 40.39
C LYS A 2 13.04 46.38 39.31
N GLN A 3 12.20 45.40 39.65
CA GLN A 3 11.67 44.49 38.66
C GLN A 3 10.64 45.22 37.78
N ASN A 4 10.95 45.36 36.51
CA ASN A 4 10.04 45.87 35.51
C ASN A 4 9.06 44.77 35.05
N ASN A 5 7.97 44.62 35.77
CA ASN A 5 6.86 43.76 35.33
C ASN A 5 6.08 44.49 34.25
N LYS A 6 6.56 44.38 32.98
CA LYS A 6 5.78 44.80 31.83
C LYS A 6 4.81 43.64 31.51
N GLY A 7 3.56 43.81 31.91
CA GLY A 7 2.47 42.94 31.49
C GLY A 7 2.20 43.08 29.97
N PHE A 8 1.81 41.97 29.35
CA PHE A 8 1.35 41.97 27.94
C PHE A 8 0.13 42.88 27.77
N SER A 9 0.14 43.73 26.79
CA SER A 9 -1.03 44.55 26.44
C SER A 9 -2.10 43.68 25.77
N LEU A 10 -3.35 43.92 26.14
CA LEU A 10 -4.52 43.25 25.48
C LEU A 10 -4.51 43.46 23.95
N LEU A 11 -4.09 44.64 23.50
CA LEU A 11 -3.94 44.96 22.09
C LEU A 11 -2.91 44.07 21.39
N GLU A 12 -1.78 43.83 22.03
CA GLU A 12 -0.67 43.02 21.52
C GLU A 12 -1.12 41.54 21.34
N LEU A 13 -1.93 41.04 22.30
CA LEU A 13 -2.52 39.73 22.23
C LEU A 13 -3.48 39.61 21.02
N ILE A 14 -4.39 40.58 20.85
CA ILE A 14 -5.37 40.58 19.75
C ILE A 14 -4.67 40.64 18.38
N VAL A 15 -3.66 41.48 18.25
CA VAL A 15 -2.87 41.59 17.00
C VAL A 15 -2.15 40.29 16.71
N SER A 16 -1.56 39.63 17.72
CA SER A 16 -0.85 38.36 17.54
C SER A 16 -1.79 37.24 17.04
N ILE A 17 -2.98 37.10 17.66
CA ILE A 17 -3.94 36.07 17.22
C ILE A 17 -4.53 36.40 15.83
N ALA A 18 -4.71 37.67 15.48
CA ALA A 18 -5.16 38.07 14.15
C ALA A 18 -4.15 37.67 13.07
N ILE A 19 -2.85 37.90 13.31
CA ILE A 19 -1.79 37.48 12.38
C ILE A 19 -1.76 35.94 12.26
N MET A 20 -1.83 35.21 13.39
CA MET A 20 -1.86 33.75 13.38
C MET A 20 -3.08 33.22 12.58
N ALA A 21 -4.24 33.82 12.74
CA ALA A 21 -5.45 33.41 12.02
C ALA A 21 -5.30 33.56 10.50
N VAL A 22 -4.72 34.67 10.04
CA VAL A 22 -4.47 34.91 8.60
C VAL A 22 -3.46 33.91 8.05
N LEU A 23 -2.34 33.69 8.73
CA LEU A 23 -1.30 32.76 8.30
C LEU A 23 -1.84 31.32 8.29
N SER A 24 -2.56 30.90 9.29
CA SER A 24 -3.16 29.55 9.37
C SER A 24 -4.18 29.35 8.23
N GLY A 25 -4.98 30.35 7.89
CA GLY A 25 -5.93 30.28 6.80
C GLY A 25 -5.28 30.03 5.43
N MET A 26 -4.08 30.57 5.19
CA MET A 26 -3.33 30.35 3.95
C MET A 26 -2.61 29.00 3.90
N LEU A 27 -2.09 28.53 5.06
CA LEU A 27 -1.28 27.30 5.12
C LEU A 27 -2.11 26.03 5.17
N ALA A 28 -3.30 26.07 5.79
CA ALA A 28 -4.12 24.88 5.99
C ALA A 28 -4.44 24.10 4.69
N PRO A 29 -4.89 24.72 3.57
CA PRO A 29 -5.19 23.97 2.35
C PRO A 29 -3.95 23.28 1.75
N GLN A 30 -2.79 23.91 1.84
CA GLN A 30 -1.53 23.33 1.35
C GLN A 30 -1.12 22.12 2.20
N PHE A 31 -1.28 22.21 3.52
CA PHE A 31 -0.95 21.11 4.44
C PHE A 31 -1.75 19.84 4.12
N PHE A 32 -3.05 19.96 3.85
CA PHE A 32 -3.87 18.80 3.46
C PHE A 32 -3.40 18.14 2.17
N GLN A 33 -2.98 18.92 1.17
CA GLN A 33 -2.43 18.38 -0.08
C GLN A 33 -1.10 17.65 0.15
N TYR A 34 -0.21 18.20 0.96
CA TYR A 34 1.06 17.54 1.30
C TYR A 34 0.84 16.26 2.09
N SER A 35 -0.08 16.27 3.04
CA SER A 35 -0.43 15.09 3.83
C SER A 35 -0.96 13.96 2.93
N GLU A 36 -1.80 14.27 1.95
CA GLU A 36 -2.32 13.28 1.03
C GLU A 36 -1.23 12.72 0.10
N ARG A 37 -0.36 13.56 -0.44
CA ARG A 37 0.79 13.10 -1.24
C ARG A 37 1.73 12.21 -0.44
N ALA A 38 1.94 12.52 0.84
CA ALA A 38 2.76 11.69 1.72
C ALA A 38 2.13 10.30 1.93
N ARG A 39 0.80 10.22 2.05
CA ARG A 39 0.07 8.94 2.12
C ARG A 39 0.17 8.16 0.82
N GLU A 40 -0.03 8.81 -0.33
CA GLU A 40 0.14 8.18 -1.65
C GLU A 40 1.55 7.59 -1.81
N THR A 41 2.58 8.35 -1.44
CA THR A 41 3.97 7.90 -1.53
C THR A 41 4.22 6.70 -0.61
N ARG A 42 3.70 6.74 0.62
CA ARG A 42 3.79 5.62 1.57
C ARG A 42 3.11 4.37 1.01
N ASP A 43 1.89 4.51 0.50
CA ASP A 43 1.15 3.39 -0.06
C ASP A 43 1.89 2.77 -1.25
N MET A 44 2.42 3.60 -2.15
CA MET A 44 3.26 3.12 -3.26
C MET A 44 4.52 2.40 -2.77
N GLN A 45 5.17 2.91 -1.73
CA GLN A 45 6.33 2.22 -1.12
C GLN A 45 5.93 0.86 -0.55
N THR A 46 4.78 0.78 0.12
CA THR A 46 4.25 -0.48 0.63
C THR A 46 4.04 -1.49 -0.52
N LEU A 47 3.37 -1.08 -1.60
CA LEU A 47 3.19 -1.95 -2.77
C LEU A 47 4.51 -2.42 -3.37
N HIS A 48 5.52 -1.54 -3.45
CA HIS A 48 6.85 -1.90 -3.94
C HIS A 48 7.59 -2.89 -3.04
N VAL A 49 7.49 -2.73 -1.72
CA VAL A 49 8.12 -3.64 -0.76
C VAL A 49 7.48 -5.02 -0.86
N VAL A 50 6.14 -5.09 -0.91
CA VAL A 50 5.42 -6.37 -1.11
C VAL A 50 5.79 -7.00 -2.45
N TYR A 51 5.81 -6.23 -3.53
CA TYR A 51 6.22 -6.73 -4.85
C TYR A 51 7.62 -7.35 -4.83
N THR A 52 8.57 -6.69 -4.18
CA THR A 52 9.95 -7.19 -4.09
C THR A 52 10.03 -8.46 -3.24
N ALA A 53 9.28 -8.54 -2.14
CA ALA A 53 9.23 -9.72 -1.29
C ALA A 53 8.59 -10.91 -2.03
N VAL A 54 7.49 -10.70 -2.73
CA VAL A 54 6.85 -11.73 -3.55
C VAL A 54 7.78 -12.23 -4.65
N GLN A 55 8.49 -11.34 -5.35
CA GLN A 55 9.47 -11.76 -6.35
C GLN A 55 10.64 -12.54 -5.76
N ALA A 56 11.08 -12.19 -4.56
CA ALA A 56 12.15 -12.91 -3.88
C ALA A 56 11.67 -14.29 -3.42
N ALA A 57 10.46 -14.39 -2.86
CA ALA A 57 9.87 -15.68 -2.47
C ALA A 57 9.68 -16.62 -3.67
N LEU A 58 9.30 -16.10 -4.84
CA LEU A 58 9.21 -16.90 -6.07
C LEU A 58 10.57 -17.45 -6.57
N SER A 59 11.67 -17.00 -6.00
CA SER A 59 13.02 -17.52 -6.30
C SER A 59 13.41 -18.69 -5.40
N ASP A 60 12.61 -19.00 -4.38
CA ASP A 60 12.75 -20.20 -3.56
C ASP A 60 11.97 -21.35 -4.19
N ASP A 61 12.64 -22.48 -4.42
CA ASP A 61 12.06 -23.62 -5.14
C ASP A 61 10.87 -24.24 -4.36
N ALA A 62 10.91 -24.28 -3.02
CA ALA A 62 9.86 -24.86 -2.20
C ALA A 62 8.62 -23.96 -2.15
N ALA A 63 8.83 -22.65 -2.01
CA ALA A 63 7.76 -21.65 -2.04
C ALA A 63 7.07 -21.61 -3.40
N TYR A 64 7.85 -21.74 -4.49
CA TYR A 64 7.28 -21.78 -5.84
C TYR A 64 6.45 -23.04 -6.11
N GLU A 65 6.93 -24.23 -5.71
CA GLU A 65 6.17 -25.48 -5.87
C GLU A 65 4.86 -25.46 -5.06
N ASP A 66 4.87 -24.90 -3.86
CA ASP A 66 3.69 -24.73 -3.01
C ASP A 66 2.65 -23.81 -3.68
N LEU A 67 3.08 -22.65 -4.18
CA LEU A 67 2.22 -21.71 -4.89
C LEU A 67 1.59 -22.35 -6.15
N CYS A 68 2.35 -23.07 -6.96
CA CYS A 68 1.82 -23.75 -8.15
C CYS A 68 0.76 -24.80 -7.77
N GLY A 69 0.96 -25.52 -6.67
CA GLY A 69 -0.03 -26.48 -6.18
C GLY A 69 -1.37 -25.85 -5.76
N VAL A 70 -1.35 -24.62 -5.25
CA VAL A 70 -2.55 -23.84 -4.92
C VAL A 70 -3.19 -23.24 -6.17
N ALA A 71 -2.39 -22.69 -7.08
CA ALA A 71 -2.84 -21.99 -8.28
C ALA A 71 -3.50 -22.92 -9.30
N ASP A 72 -3.07 -24.17 -9.42
CA ASP A 72 -3.70 -25.20 -10.28
C ASP A 72 -5.17 -25.48 -9.90
N ALA A 73 -5.57 -25.12 -8.68
CA ALA A 73 -6.95 -25.28 -8.18
C ALA A 73 -7.87 -24.10 -8.58
N GLU A 74 -7.32 -22.96 -8.96
CA GLU A 74 -8.07 -21.74 -9.33
C GLU A 74 -7.89 -21.41 -10.82
N ALA A 75 -8.75 -21.93 -11.62
CA ALA A 75 -8.70 -21.98 -13.08
C ALA A 75 -8.28 -20.72 -13.84
N ALA A 76 -7.37 -20.91 -14.79
CA ALA A 76 -6.84 -20.01 -15.80
C ALA A 76 -7.88 -19.25 -16.64
N SER A 77 -7.58 -17.99 -16.96
CA SER A 77 -8.18 -17.29 -18.10
C SER A 77 -7.56 -17.80 -19.44
N ALA A 78 -8.18 -17.47 -20.57
CA ALA A 78 -7.84 -18.06 -21.88
C ALA A 78 -6.39 -17.82 -22.35
N ASP A 79 -5.67 -16.87 -21.78
CA ASP A 79 -4.32 -16.46 -22.14
C ASP A 79 -3.29 -16.70 -21.00
N GLU A 80 -3.71 -17.26 -19.86
CA GLU A 80 -2.86 -17.53 -18.69
C GLU A 80 -2.95 -19.02 -18.34
N GLU A 81 -1.83 -19.65 -18.05
CA GLU A 81 -1.79 -21.08 -17.71
C GLU A 81 -2.32 -21.31 -16.30
N TRP A 82 -1.97 -20.44 -15.35
CA TRP A 82 -2.57 -20.40 -14.00
C TRP A 82 -2.54 -18.97 -13.43
N VAL A 83 -3.43 -18.69 -12.48
CA VAL A 83 -3.55 -17.41 -11.81
C VAL A 83 -3.76 -17.61 -10.32
N TYR A 84 -2.95 -16.97 -9.52
CA TYR A 84 -3.14 -16.80 -8.08
C TYR A 84 -3.47 -15.34 -7.79
N CYS A 85 -4.54 -15.06 -7.04
CA CYS A 85 -4.93 -13.70 -6.73
C CYS A 85 -5.61 -13.63 -5.37
N ASP A 86 -4.95 -13.01 -4.39
CA ASP A 86 -5.51 -12.86 -3.06
C ASP A 86 -5.03 -11.57 -2.36
N THR A 87 -5.62 -11.30 -1.19
CA THR A 87 -5.16 -10.23 -0.30
C THR A 87 -3.83 -10.60 0.34
N LEU A 88 -3.03 -9.60 0.68
CA LEU A 88 -1.75 -9.85 1.35
C LEU A 88 -1.91 -10.67 2.63
N GLU A 89 -2.97 -10.44 3.41
CA GLU A 89 -3.25 -11.20 4.64
C GLU A 89 -3.40 -12.70 4.35
N ASN A 90 -4.22 -13.06 3.37
CA ASN A 90 -4.41 -14.45 2.97
C ASN A 90 -3.14 -15.07 2.39
N VAL A 91 -2.39 -14.29 1.58
CA VAL A 91 -1.09 -14.72 1.04
C VAL A 91 -0.11 -15.10 2.16
N LEU A 92 -0.05 -14.34 3.25
CA LEU A 92 0.85 -14.60 4.38
C LEU A 92 0.43 -15.84 5.20
N GLU A 93 -0.84 -16.23 5.16
CA GLU A 93 -1.36 -17.43 5.83
C GLU A 93 -1.20 -18.69 4.97
N ASP A 94 -0.86 -18.55 3.69
CA ASP A 94 -0.84 -19.63 2.70
C ASP A 94 0.52 -20.33 2.65
N GLY A 95 0.55 -21.57 3.09
CA GLY A 95 1.62 -22.54 2.91
C GLY A 95 3.06 -22.11 3.23
N ASP A 96 3.99 -22.63 2.47
CA ASP A 96 5.40 -22.28 2.57
C ASP A 96 5.72 -20.99 1.79
N PHE A 97 4.96 -20.70 0.73
CA PHE A 97 5.08 -19.43 0.00
C PHE A 97 4.75 -18.23 0.89
N GLY A 98 3.65 -18.30 1.64
CA GLY A 98 3.27 -17.22 2.55
C GLY A 98 4.29 -16.98 3.66
N LYS A 99 4.86 -18.02 4.23
CA LYS A 99 5.91 -17.92 5.26
C LYS A 99 7.17 -17.24 4.73
N GLU A 100 7.61 -17.57 3.50
CA GLU A 100 8.76 -16.93 2.88
C GLU A 100 8.51 -15.44 2.64
N VAL A 101 7.32 -15.09 2.15
CA VAL A 101 6.91 -13.69 1.99
C VAL A 101 6.87 -12.96 3.34
N GLU A 102 6.33 -13.58 4.41
CA GLU A 102 6.27 -13.01 5.76
C GLU A 102 7.68 -12.74 6.32
N GLU A 103 8.62 -13.70 6.16
CA GLU A 103 10.00 -13.56 6.61
C GLU A 103 10.70 -12.40 5.89
N LEU A 104 10.53 -12.29 4.58
CA LEU A 104 11.12 -11.23 3.76
C LEU A 104 10.51 -9.84 4.05
N LEU A 105 9.22 -9.76 4.34
CA LEU A 105 8.56 -8.52 4.72
C LEU A 105 8.86 -8.10 6.16
N GLY A 106 9.11 -9.05 7.05
CA GLY A 106 9.26 -8.82 8.49
C GLY A 106 7.98 -8.27 9.16
N ILE A 107 6.82 -8.47 8.55
CA ILE A 107 5.50 -8.08 9.05
C ILE A 107 4.55 -9.26 8.95
N SER A 108 3.69 -9.44 9.94
CA SER A 108 2.59 -10.39 9.90
C SER A 108 1.27 -9.62 9.93
N GLY A 109 0.40 -9.93 8.97
CA GLY A 109 -0.95 -9.39 8.87
C GLY A 109 -1.13 -8.26 7.85
N ASP A 110 -2.37 -7.77 7.79
CA ASP A 110 -2.80 -6.78 6.79
C ASP A 110 -2.09 -5.43 6.94
N THR A 111 -1.75 -4.83 5.82
CA THR A 111 -1.18 -3.50 5.75
C THR A 111 -2.17 -2.56 5.07
N PRO A 112 -2.96 -1.79 5.83
CA PRO A 112 -3.98 -0.92 5.27
C PRO A 112 -3.36 0.23 4.47
N LEU A 113 -3.92 0.50 3.31
CA LEU A 113 -3.58 1.64 2.48
C LEU A 113 -4.34 2.89 2.95
N LEU A 114 -3.64 4.01 3.07
CA LEU A 114 -4.13 5.22 3.74
C LEU A 114 -4.49 6.37 2.81
N SER A 115 -4.08 6.32 1.55
CA SER A 115 -4.37 7.38 0.58
C SER A 115 -5.80 7.29 0.04
N ARG A 116 -6.35 8.43 -0.34
CA ARG A 116 -7.65 8.48 -1.02
C ARG A 116 -7.62 7.76 -2.36
N LYS A 117 -6.47 7.75 -3.03
CA LYS A 117 -6.29 7.05 -4.29
C LYS A 117 -6.38 5.54 -4.15
N ALA A 118 -6.00 4.98 -3.00
CA ALA A 118 -6.20 3.57 -2.69
C ALA A 118 -7.67 3.17 -2.52
N GLY A 119 -8.58 4.15 -2.30
CA GLY A 119 -10.02 3.90 -2.23
C GLY A 119 -10.46 3.06 -1.02
N ASN A 120 -9.75 3.16 0.12
CA ASN A 120 -9.88 2.29 1.30
C ASN A 120 -9.66 0.81 0.96
N GLY A 121 -8.80 0.53 0.00
CA GLY A 121 -8.42 -0.82 -0.38
C GLY A 121 -7.37 -1.41 0.55
N VAL A 122 -7.22 -2.73 0.45
CA VAL A 122 -6.14 -3.51 1.04
C VAL A 122 -5.11 -3.85 -0.03
N VAL A 123 -3.93 -4.31 0.39
CA VAL A 123 -2.91 -4.78 -0.55
C VAL A 123 -3.35 -6.13 -1.11
N CYS A 124 -3.42 -6.24 -2.43
CA CYS A 124 -3.68 -7.48 -3.15
C CYS A 124 -2.49 -7.85 -4.01
N VAL A 125 -2.23 -9.13 -4.11
CA VAL A 125 -1.18 -9.75 -4.91
C VAL A 125 -1.83 -10.59 -5.99
N ARG A 126 -1.39 -10.43 -7.22
CA ARG A 126 -1.75 -11.29 -8.35
C ARG A 126 -0.48 -11.84 -8.96
N ILE A 127 -0.42 -13.14 -9.10
CA ILE A 127 0.66 -13.87 -9.75
C ILE A 127 0.02 -14.71 -10.84
N SER A 128 0.59 -14.69 -12.03
CA SER A 128 0.10 -15.50 -13.16
C SER A 128 1.28 -15.96 -14.01
N GLU A 129 1.11 -17.09 -14.66
CA GLU A 129 2.01 -17.57 -15.70
C GLU A 129 1.38 -17.30 -17.05
N ASP A 130 2.15 -16.73 -17.97
CA ASP A 130 1.70 -16.56 -19.34
C ASP A 130 2.03 -17.82 -20.18
N GLY A 131 1.43 -17.92 -21.37
CA GLY A 131 1.64 -19.07 -22.27
C GLY A 131 3.08 -19.27 -22.76
N ASP A 132 4.00 -18.35 -22.42
CA ASP A 132 5.45 -18.44 -22.67
C ASP A 132 6.22 -18.95 -21.44
N GLY A 133 5.54 -19.28 -20.35
CA GLY A 133 6.15 -19.74 -19.08
C GLY A 133 6.78 -18.61 -18.26
N ARG A 134 6.32 -17.35 -18.43
CA ARG A 134 6.83 -16.21 -17.67
C ARG A 134 5.90 -15.90 -16.51
N ILE A 135 6.50 -15.74 -15.34
CA ILE A 135 5.77 -15.33 -14.16
C ILE A 135 5.56 -13.82 -14.16
N ASN A 136 4.31 -13.42 -14.10
CA ASN A 136 3.88 -12.04 -14.00
C ASN A 136 3.38 -11.77 -12.58
N VAL A 137 3.98 -10.81 -11.89
CA VAL A 137 3.59 -10.38 -10.55
C VAL A 137 2.99 -8.99 -10.63
N SER A 138 1.88 -8.77 -9.95
CA SER A 138 1.24 -7.47 -9.81
C SER A 138 0.79 -7.27 -8.37
N VAL A 139 1.10 -6.10 -7.80
CA VAL A 139 0.65 -5.71 -6.47
C VAL A 139 -0.14 -4.41 -6.59
N TYR A 140 -1.32 -4.37 -6.02
CA TYR A 140 -2.25 -3.26 -6.21
C TYR A 140 -3.19 -3.10 -5.02
N SER A 141 -3.99 -2.03 -5.03
CA SER A 141 -5.08 -1.83 -4.09
C SER A 141 -6.33 -2.55 -4.59
N GLY A 142 -6.83 -3.52 -3.84
CA GLY A 142 -8.07 -4.25 -4.10
C GLY A 142 -9.03 -4.18 -2.92
N LYS A 143 -10.08 -4.99 -2.94
CA LYS A 143 -11.00 -5.17 -1.82
C LYS A 143 -10.85 -6.59 -1.28
N GLU A 144 -10.93 -6.73 0.02
CA GLU A 144 -10.92 -8.02 0.70
C GLU A 144 -11.99 -8.99 0.15
N SER A 145 -13.17 -8.48 -0.20
CA SER A 145 -14.27 -9.29 -0.76
C SER A 145 -14.14 -9.61 -2.26
N SER A 146 -13.21 -9.02 -2.96
CA SER A 146 -12.99 -9.16 -4.41
C SER A 146 -11.55 -8.78 -4.73
N PRO A 147 -10.56 -9.60 -4.35
CA PRO A 147 -9.15 -9.29 -4.54
C PRO A 147 -8.79 -9.16 -6.02
N GLU A 148 -9.47 -9.85 -6.91
CA GLU A 148 -9.28 -9.82 -8.36
C GLU A 148 -9.61 -8.45 -8.99
N LYS A 149 -10.20 -7.51 -8.24
CA LYS A 149 -10.59 -6.19 -8.75
C LYS A 149 -9.81 -5.05 -8.11
N LYS A 150 -9.10 -4.30 -8.93
CA LYS A 150 -8.43 -3.08 -8.49
C LYS A 150 -9.43 -2.05 -7.93
N THR A 151 -9.09 -1.44 -6.80
CA THR A 151 -9.90 -0.41 -6.15
C THR A 151 -9.15 0.92 -6.13
N GLY A 152 -9.88 2.01 -6.36
CA GLY A 152 -9.30 3.34 -6.38
C GLY A 152 -8.53 3.66 -7.66
N SER A 153 -7.68 4.68 -7.60
CA SER A 153 -6.87 5.19 -8.72
C SER A 153 -5.36 5.17 -8.41
N LEU A 154 -4.94 4.42 -7.38
CA LEU A 154 -3.53 4.20 -7.09
C LEU A 154 -2.93 3.30 -8.18
N ASP A 155 -1.72 3.60 -8.62
CA ASP A 155 -1.06 2.78 -9.62
C ASP A 155 -0.69 1.40 -9.05
N SER A 156 -0.71 0.37 -9.89
CA SER A 156 -0.20 -0.96 -9.55
C SER A 156 1.31 -1.02 -9.74
N VAL A 157 1.96 -1.91 -9.02
CA VAL A 157 3.38 -2.24 -9.18
C VAL A 157 3.50 -3.59 -9.85
N GLY A 158 4.41 -3.70 -10.83
CA GLY A 158 4.65 -4.94 -11.58
C GLY A 158 3.93 -5.00 -12.92
N ALA A 159 3.56 -6.20 -13.35
CA ALA A 159 2.89 -6.41 -14.63
C ALA A 159 1.54 -5.68 -14.69
N LYS A 160 1.23 -5.11 -15.83
CA LYS A 160 -0.10 -4.52 -16.06
C LYS A 160 -1.02 -5.62 -16.57
N TRP A 161 -2.17 -5.71 -15.95
CA TRP A 161 -3.28 -6.56 -16.37
C TRP A 161 -4.55 -5.69 -16.44
N GLU A 162 -5.42 -5.95 -17.37
CA GLU A 162 -6.69 -5.24 -17.57
C GLU A 162 -7.88 -6.13 -17.19
#